data_4a5c62654d7696d82b93c5865fd1565d
#
_entry.id   4a5c62654d7696d82b93c5865fd1565d
#
_cell.length_a   1.000
_cell.length_b   1.000
_cell.length_c   1.000
_cell.angle_alpha   90.00
_cell.angle_beta   90.00
_cell.angle_gamma   90.00
#
_symmetry.space_group_name_H-M   'P 1'
#
loop_
_entity.id
_entity.type
_entity.pdbx_description
1 polymer ?
#
loop_
_entity_poly.entity_id
_entity_poly.type
_entity_poly.pdbx_seq_one_letter_code
_entity_poly.pdbx_strand_id
1 'polypeptide(L)'
;MTTPENALAGKSFARTGFPPTRLAVSGLFLLNGTFAGAWAPKIPEFAARLGLTEAGLGLMIMCFGIGSLVLMPIAGVLIAHFGTTRTVKGATILFLTTMLLLSVAPTIPLGAIAIFLFGGLMGGMDVAMNGNAVEVEKSMRRAIMSSCHAFWSLGAFIGATTGGFLMEALGVTGHAVLLTVAGAAMLVLVWPRILHDAPHPSEERRKARLPLTPLPWLIGLMALFCMVPEGAILDWGALYMRNELGASLALSGFAFGTFSLTMAVMRFAGDHVRDRLGAVKTLRLCTVMAILGMVVAGTAPNAYVAMAGFALCGVGISNMVPIAFSAAGNLPGYAQGVALSVATVMGYSGSLFAPSVIGFIAEHVGFAMIFTLLPVLFIVVLALSHHAVHADVRERH
;
A
#
# COMPACT_ATOMS: atom_id res chain seq x y z
N MET A 1 17.78 23.32 38.87
CA MET A 1 19.09 22.62 38.75
C MET A 1 18.84 21.32 38.01
N THR A 2 19.11 21.28 36.73
CA THR A 2 19.05 20.08 35.89
C THR A 2 20.32 19.30 36.07
N THR A 3 20.23 18.05 36.45
CA THR A 3 21.38 17.16 36.69
C THR A 3 22.14 16.89 35.37
N PRO A 4 23.47 16.77 35.39
CA PRO A 4 24.33 16.57 34.21
C PRO A 4 24.05 15.27 33.42
N GLU A 5 23.42 14.28 34.05
CA GLU A 5 23.11 12.99 33.40
C GLU A 5 22.06 13.08 32.27
N ASN A 6 21.07 14.00 32.37
CA ASN A 6 20.07 14.21 31.31
C ASN A 6 20.65 14.92 30.08
N ALA A 7 21.75 15.62 30.20
CA ALA A 7 22.43 16.29 29.08
C ALA A 7 23.31 15.34 28.23
N LEU A 8 23.78 14.23 28.82
CA LEU A 8 24.58 13.22 28.12
C LEU A 8 23.72 12.20 27.36
N ALA A 9 22.51 11.86 27.85
CA ALA A 9 21.58 10.99 27.17
C ALA A 9 21.04 11.62 25.85
N GLY A 10 20.82 12.96 25.84
CA GLY A 10 20.34 13.67 24.64
C GLY A 10 21.38 13.81 23.51
N LYS A 11 22.72 13.75 23.84
CA LYS A 11 23.78 13.93 22.83
C LYS A 11 24.18 12.65 22.09
N SER A 12 23.90 11.46 22.63
CA SER A 12 24.26 10.18 22.01
C SER A 12 23.31 9.77 20.88
N PHE A 13 22.01 10.17 20.92
CA PHE A 13 21.01 9.77 19.95
C PHE A 13 20.99 10.61 18.66
N ALA A 14 21.60 11.79 18.65
CA ALA A 14 21.67 12.66 17.45
C ALA A 14 22.62 12.13 16.35
N ARG A 15 23.39 11.09 16.62
CA ARG A 15 24.41 10.54 15.70
C ARG A 15 23.95 9.36 14.83
N THR A 16 22.88 8.67 15.18
CA THR A 16 22.37 7.56 14.37
C THR A 16 21.17 8.01 13.56
N GLY A 17 21.21 7.88 12.25
CA GLY A 17 20.08 8.20 11.35
C GLY A 17 18.81 7.38 11.62
N PHE A 18 18.81 6.46 12.61
CA PHE A 18 17.74 5.56 13.01
C PHE A 18 17.58 5.50 14.55
N PRO A 19 16.95 6.52 15.18
CA PRO A 19 16.62 6.42 16.59
C PRO A 19 15.57 5.31 16.85
N PRO A 20 15.43 4.83 18.10
CA PRO A 20 14.52 3.73 18.45
C PRO A 20 13.07 3.97 18.02
N THR A 21 12.57 5.20 18.09
CA THR A 21 11.21 5.57 17.63
C THR A 21 11.04 5.41 16.13
N ARG A 22 12.06 5.76 15.33
CA ARG A 22 12.07 5.56 13.88
C ARG A 22 12.11 4.07 13.53
N LEU A 23 12.92 3.27 14.22
CA LEU A 23 12.94 1.83 14.02
C LEU A 23 11.59 1.20 14.35
N ALA A 24 10.92 1.67 15.41
CA ALA A 24 9.61 1.18 15.80
C ALA A 24 8.55 1.47 14.72
N VAL A 25 8.46 2.69 14.24
CA VAL A 25 7.48 3.02 13.20
C VAL A 25 7.80 2.31 11.88
N SER A 26 9.08 2.22 11.48
CA SER A 26 9.51 1.44 10.31
C SER A 26 9.14 -0.05 10.45
N GLY A 27 9.26 -0.62 11.65
CA GLY A 27 8.82 -1.98 11.96
C GLY A 27 7.32 -2.18 11.82
N LEU A 28 6.50 -1.20 12.20
CA LEU A 28 5.04 -1.25 11.98
C LEU A 28 4.69 -1.24 10.49
N PHE A 29 5.36 -0.43 9.68
CA PHE A 29 5.19 -0.43 8.22
C PHE A 29 5.63 -1.76 7.60
N LEU A 30 6.76 -2.31 8.02
CA LEU A 30 7.24 -3.62 7.58
C LEU A 30 6.23 -4.72 7.92
N LEU A 31 5.68 -4.73 9.14
CA LEU A 31 4.69 -5.69 9.59
C LEU A 31 3.41 -5.60 8.75
N ASN A 32 2.85 -4.41 8.59
CA ASN A 32 1.63 -4.20 7.79
C ASN A 32 1.86 -4.67 6.35
N GLY A 33 2.98 -4.29 5.73
CA GLY A 33 3.37 -4.73 4.39
C GLY A 33 3.55 -6.25 4.30
N THR A 34 4.15 -6.90 5.31
CA THR A 34 4.34 -8.37 5.30
C THR A 34 2.99 -9.10 5.26
N PHE A 35 2.01 -8.65 6.02
CA PHE A 35 0.66 -9.23 5.99
C PHE A 35 -0.04 -8.94 4.66
N ALA A 36 0.08 -7.73 4.13
CA ALA A 36 -0.45 -7.39 2.80
C ALA A 36 0.15 -8.28 1.71
N GLY A 37 1.49 -8.45 1.70
CA GLY A 37 2.17 -9.31 0.74
C GLY A 37 1.81 -10.77 0.90
N ALA A 38 1.70 -11.28 2.12
CA ALA A 38 1.35 -12.66 2.41
C ALA A 38 -0.10 -13.03 1.99
N TRP A 39 -0.95 -12.05 1.79
CA TRP A 39 -2.28 -12.23 1.22
C TRP A 39 -2.21 -12.66 -0.26
N ALA A 40 -1.32 -12.08 -1.07
CA ALA A 40 -1.25 -12.35 -2.50
C ALA A 40 -1.16 -13.85 -2.87
N PRO A 41 -0.18 -14.65 -2.37
CA PRO A 41 -0.13 -16.08 -2.66
C PRO A 41 -1.26 -16.89 -1.98
N LYS A 42 -1.97 -16.31 -0.99
CA LYS A 42 -3.10 -16.94 -0.30
C LYS A 42 -4.42 -16.79 -1.08
N ILE A 43 -4.54 -15.82 -1.96
CA ILE A 43 -5.75 -15.56 -2.74
C ILE A 43 -6.25 -16.80 -3.51
N PRO A 44 -5.38 -17.50 -4.29
CA PRO A 44 -5.82 -18.71 -5.01
C PRO A 44 -6.36 -19.80 -4.08
N GLU A 45 -5.75 -20.00 -2.92
CA GLU A 45 -6.19 -21.01 -1.95
C GLU A 45 -7.51 -20.61 -1.27
N PHE A 46 -7.67 -19.32 -0.96
CA PHE A 46 -8.91 -18.77 -0.42
C PHE A 46 -10.07 -18.94 -1.41
N ALA A 47 -9.84 -18.63 -2.69
CA ALA A 47 -10.83 -18.79 -3.75
C ALA A 47 -11.22 -20.27 -3.94
N ALA A 48 -10.23 -21.17 -4.05
CA ALA A 48 -10.46 -22.60 -4.23
C ALA A 48 -11.23 -23.21 -3.06
N ARG A 49 -10.86 -22.87 -1.82
CA ARG A 49 -11.50 -23.40 -0.61
C ARG A 49 -12.97 -22.99 -0.47
N LEU A 50 -13.31 -21.78 -0.90
CA LEU A 50 -14.69 -21.28 -0.86
C LEU A 50 -15.48 -21.53 -2.14
N GLY A 51 -14.86 -22.13 -3.18
CA GLY A 51 -15.50 -22.41 -4.46
C GLY A 51 -15.91 -21.12 -5.20
N LEU A 52 -15.07 -20.07 -5.11
CA LEU A 52 -15.36 -18.78 -5.73
C LEU A 52 -14.95 -18.77 -7.21
N THR A 53 -15.78 -18.17 -8.04
CA THR A 53 -15.40 -17.72 -9.38
C THR A 53 -14.57 -16.44 -9.28
N GLU A 54 -13.95 -15.99 -10.38
CA GLU A 54 -13.21 -14.74 -10.43
C GLU A 54 -14.10 -13.53 -10.06
N ALA A 55 -15.33 -13.47 -10.54
CA ALA A 55 -16.29 -12.44 -10.14
C ALA A 55 -16.66 -12.53 -8.66
N GLY A 56 -16.90 -13.76 -8.15
CA GLY A 56 -17.15 -14.00 -6.73
C GLY A 56 -15.97 -13.56 -5.85
N LEU A 57 -14.75 -13.85 -6.27
CA LEU A 57 -13.53 -13.40 -5.60
C LEU A 57 -13.39 -11.86 -5.66
N GLY A 58 -13.69 -11.24 -6.81
CA GLY A 58 -13.71 -9.79 -6.96
C GLY A 58 -14.68 -9.12 -5.97
N LEU A 59 -15.87 -9.69 -5.76
CA LEU A 59 -16.82 -9.22 -4.73
C LEU A 59 -16.26 -9.38 -3.31
N MET A 60 -15.54 -10.48 -3.03
CA MET A 60 -14.85 -10.64 -1.75
C MET A 60 -13.78 -9.57 -1.53
N ILE A 61 -12.95 -9.29 -2.54
CA ILE A 61 -11.92 -8.24 -2.46
C ILE A 61 -12.58 -6.85 -2.34
N MET A 62 -13.75 -6.64 -2.92
CA MET A 62 -14.53 -5.42 -2.66
C MET A 62 -14.92 -5.30 -1.18
N CYS A 63 -15.23 -6.40 -0.48
CA CYS A 63 -15.48 -6.37 0.98
C CYS A 63 -14.24 -5.91 1.76
N PHE A 64 -13.02 -6.23 1.31
CA PHE A 64 -11.78 -5.67 1.86
C PHE A 64 -11.76 -4.14 1.74
N GLY A 65 -12.07 -3.60 0.55
CA GLY A 65 -12.14 -2.15 0.32
C GLY A 65 -13.20 -1.46 1.19
N ILE A 66 -14.40 -2.07 1.31
CA ILE A 66 -15.47 -1.56 2.20
C ILE A 66 -14.99 -1.55 3.66
N GLY A 67 -14.32 -2.62 4.11
CA GLY A 67 -13.72 -2.67 5.45
C GLY A 67 -12.77 -1.51 5.70
N SER A 68 -11.87 -1.23 4.76
CA SER A 68 -10.93 -0.09 4.83
C SER A 68 -11.68 1.24 4.94
N LEU A 69 -12.67 1.48 4.07
CA LEU A 69 -13.46 2.71 4.09
C LEU A 69 -14.22 2.94 5.40
N VAL A 70 -14.65 1.87 6.07
CA VAL A 70 -15.38 1.94 7.35
C VAL A 70 -14.41 2.14 8.51
N LEU A 71 -13.32 1.39 8.58
CA LEU A 71 -12.45 1.41 9.76
C LEU A 71 -11.37 2.50 9.73
N MET A 72 -10.97 3.02 8.56
CA MET A 72 -10.03 4.15 8.48
C MET A 72 -10.56 5.42 9.17
N PRO A 73 -11.81 5.88 8.93
CA PRO A 73 -12.38 7.00 9.67
C PRO A 73 -12.51 6.73 11.19
N ILE A 74 -12.84 5.49 11.57
CA ILE A 74 -12.91 5.09 12.98
C ILE A 74 -11.52 5.20 13.63
N ALA A 75 -10.47 4.74 12.96
CA ALA A 75 -9.09 4.92 13.42
C ALA A 75 -8.74 6.42 13.59
N GLY A 76 -9.16 7.28 12.66
CA GLY A 76 -9.01 8.73 12.78
C GLY A 76 -9.68 9.31 14.04
N VAL A 77 -10.90 8.86 14.36
CA VAL A 77 -11.61 9.24 15.60
C VAL A 77 -10.88 8.72 16.84
N LEU A 78 -10.39 7.47 16.81
CA LEU A 78 -9.63 6.90 17.93
C LEU A 78 -8.30 7.64 18.15
N ILE A 79 -7.62 8.08 17.09
CA ILE A 79 -6.42 8.90 17.18
C ILE A 79 -6.73 10.23 17.87
N ALA A 80 -7.81 10.89 17.48
CA ALA A 80 -8.22 12.15 18.11
C ALA A 80 -8.48 12.02 19.61
N HIS A 81 -9.04 10.87 20.05
CA HIS A 81 -9.38 10.63 21.46
C HIS A 81 -8.23 10.04 22.28
N PHE A 82 -7.43 9.16 21.72
CA PHE A 82 -6.45 8.35 22.46
C PHE A 82 -5.00 8.57 22.03
N GLY A 83 -4.76 9.35 20.96
CA GLY A 83 -3.45 9.52 20.32
C GLY A 83 -3.11 8.40 19.35
N THR A 84 -2.06 8.61 18.55
CA THR A 84 -1.61 7.64 17.52
C THR A 84 -1.06 6.37 18.17
N THR A 85 -0.34 6.50 19.28
CA THR A 85 0.31 5.38 19.99
C THR A 85 -0.69 4.31 20.44
N ARG A 86 -1.75 4.69 21.12
CA ARG A 86 -2.75 3.71 21.63
C ARG A 86 -3.52 3.10 20.47
N THR A 87 -3.86 3.91 19.48
CA THR A 87 -4.63 3.47 18.32
C THR A 87 -3.82 2.46 17.47
N VAL A 88 -2.54 2.75 17.17
CA VAL A 88 -1.72 1.83 16.37
C VAL A 88 -1.47 0.51 17.10
N LYS A 89 -1.24 0.53 18.41
CA LYS A 89 -1.08 -0.68 19.23
C LYS A 89 -2.33 -1.56 19.19
N GLY A 90 -3.51 -0.97 19.44
CA GLY A 90 -4.79 -1.68 19.41
C GLY A 90 -5.14 -2.22 18.03
N ALA A 91 -4.99 -1.39 16.99
CA ALA A 91 -5.22 -1.81 15.60
C ALA A 91 -4.28 -2.95 15.19
N THR A 92 -2.99 -2.89 15.54
CA THR A 92 -2.03 -3.95 15.23
C THR A 92 -2.39 -5.27 15.92
N ILE A 93 -2.75 -5.26 17.21
CA ILE A 93 -3.17 -6.48 17.93
C ILE A 93 -4.33 -7.17 17.22
N LEU A 94 -5.36 -6.40 16.86
CA LEU A 94 -6.52 -6.94 16.16
C LEU A 94 -6.14 -7.41 14.74
N PHE A 95 -5.32 -6.66 14.03
CA PHE A 95 -4.87 -6.98 12.68
C PHE A 95 -4.11 -8.31 12.61
N LEU A 96 -3.27 -8.63 13.59
CA LEU A 96 -2.52 -9.88 13.66
C LEU A 96 -3.41 -11.13 13.61
N THR A 97 -4.66 -11.06 14.07
CA THR A 97 -5.60 -12.20 14.06
C THR A 97 -6.25 -12.43 12.70
N THR A 98 -6.22 -11.47 11.82
CA THR A 98 -7.01 -11.50 10.57
C THR A 98 -6.56 -12.58 9.59
N MET A 99 -5.25 -12.87 9.50
CA MET A 99 -4.75 -13.97 8.66
C MET A 99 -5.22 -15.34 9.13
N LEU A 100 -5.39 -15.54 10.44
CA LEU A 100 -6.00 -16.75 10.97
C LEU A 100 -7.45 -16.86 10.56
N LEU A 101 -8.23 -15.79 10.73
CA LEU A 101 -9.65 -15.76 10.33
C LEU A 101 -9.82 -16.07 8.83
N LEU A 102 -9.00 -15.46 7.96
CA LEU A 102 -8.99 -15.73 6.52
C LEU A 102 -8.64 -17.20 6.23
N SER A 103 -7.73 -17.80 6.99
CA SER A 103 -7.26 -19.18 6.73
C SER A 103 -8.25 -20.24 7.19
N VAL A 104 -9.10 -19.96 8.18
CA VAL A 104 -10.03 -20.95 8.76
C VAL A 104 -11.49 -20.72 8.37
N ALA A 105 -11.84 -19.62 7.70
CA ALA A 105 -13.22 -19.33 7.29
C ALA A 105 -13.77 -20.43 6.38
N PRO A 106 -14.83 -21.20 6.81
CA PRO A 106 -15.28 -22.38 6.07
C PRO A 106 -16.40 -22.09 5.06
N THR A 107 -16.96 -20.88 5.08
CA THR A 107 -18.10 -20.49 4.24
C THR A 107 -17.92 -19.10 3.66
N ILE A 108 -18.59 -18.81 2.55
CA ILE A 108 -18.56 -17.51 1.89
C ILE A 108 -18.92 -16.35 2.83
N PRO A 109 -19.99 -16.38 3.66
CA PRO A 109 -20.27 -15.29 4.58
C PRO A 109 -19.19 -15.06 5.63
N LEU A 110 -18.59 -16.13 6.19
CA LEU A 110 -17.49 -16.00 7.15
C LEU A 110 -16.20 -15.52 6.46
N GLY A 111 -15.96 -15.93 5.21
CA GLY A 111 -14.90 -15.41 4.38
C GLY A 111 -15.06 -13.89 4.12
N ALA A 112 -16.28 -13.45 3.83
CA ALA A 112 -16.60 -12.03 3.62
C ALA A 112 -16.36 -11.19 4.89
N ILE A 113 -16.74 -11.71 6.06
CA ILE A 113 -16.45 -11.05 7.34
C ILE A 113 -14.94 -11.01 7.59
N ALA A 114 -14.23 -12.12 7.35
CA ALA A 114 -12.79 -12.20 7.57
C ALA A 114 -12.01 -11.22 6.68
N ILE A 115 -12.37 -11.13 5.40
CA ILE A 115 -11.71 -10.21 4.45
C ILE A 115 -12.08 -8.74 4.71
N PHE A 116 -13.31 -8.46 5.13
CA PHE A 116 -13.74 -7.14 5.60
C PHE A 116 -12.90 -6.68 6.80
N LEU A 117 -12.72 -7.56 7.79
CA LEU A 117 -11.90 -7.26 8.97
C LEU A 117 -10.42 -7.11 8.60
N PHE A 118 -9.92 -7.94 7.67
CA PHE A 118 -8.54 -7.83 7.19
C PHE A 118 -8.28 -6.47 6.54
N GLY A 119 -9.11 -6.07 5.57
CA GLY A 119 -8.99 -4.76 4.92
C GLY A 119 -9.18 -3.60 5.89
N GLY A 120 -10.21 -3.69 6.72
CA GLY A 120 -10.54 -2.64 7.68
C GLY A 120 -9.44 -2.39 8.72
N LEU A 121 -8.92 -3.46 9.32
CA LEU A 121 -7.86 -3.36 10.33
C LEU A 121 -6.51 -3.01 9.72
N MET A 122 -6.23 -3.49 8.49
CA MET A 122 -5.06 -3.06 7.74
C MET A 122 -5.08 -1.56 7.48
N GLY A 123 -6.20 -1.04 6.94
CA GLY A 123 -6.38 0.40 6.71
C GLY A 123 -6.40 1.22 7.99
N GLY A 124 -7.07 0.75 9.05
CA GLY A 124 -7.07 1.41 10.35
C GLY A 124 -5.68 1.47 10.99
N MET A 125 -4.89 0.40 10.87
CA MET A 125 -3.49 0.40 11.28
C MET A 125 -2.65 1.34 10.41
N ASP A 126 -2.91 1.39 9.09
CA ASP A 126 -2.21 2.28 8.17
C ASP A 126 -2.40 3.75 8.56
N VAL A 127 -3.63 4.19 8.81
CA VAL A 127 -3.91 5.56 9.29
C VAL A 127 -3.16 5.86 10.59
N ALA A 128 -3.16 4.91 11.54
CA ALA A 128 -2.54 5.12 12.85
C ALA A 128 -1.01 5.12 12.79
N MET A 129 -0.39 4.24 11.99
CA MET A 129 1.07 4.21 11.85
C MET A 129 1.60 5.40 11.05
N ASN A 130 0.85 5.87 10.03
CA ASN A 130 1.18 7.11 9.32
C ASN A 130 1.10 8.32 10.26
N GLY A 131 0.06 8.42 11.09
CA GLY A 131 -0.04 9.45 12.13
C GLY A 131 1.15 9.42 13.08
N ASN A 132 1.56 8.24 13.57
CA ASN A 132 2.73 8.09 14.44
C ASN A 132 4.04 8.44 13.70
N ALA A 133 4.17 8.11 12.41
CA ALA A 133 5.32 8.50 11.59
C ALA A 133 5.47 10.02 11.49
N VAL A 134 4.36 10.75 11.33
CA VAL A 134 4.36 12.23 11.33
C VAL A 134 4.87 12.79 12.67
N GLU A 135 4.47 12.21 13.80
CA GLU A 135 4.98 12.64 15.10
C GLU A 135 6.47 12.34 15.27
N VAL A 136 6.95 11.21 14.75
CA VAL A 136 8.38 10.90 14.71
C VAL A 136 9.15 11.88 13.81
N GLU A 137 8.62 12.24 12.63
CA GLU A 137 9.21 13.27 11.75
C GLU A 137 9.37 14.61 12.47
N LYS A 138 8.31 15.06 13.15
CA LYS A 138 8.34 16.30 13.95
C LYS A 138 9.43 16.23 15.03
N SER A 139 9.52 15.10 15.76
CA SER A 139 10.48 14.91 16.83
C SER A 139 11.93 14.89 16.32
N MET A 140 12.15 14.34 15.13
CA MET A 140 13.47 14.24 14.49
C MET A 140 13.85 15.48 13.67
N ARG A 141 12.88 16.35 13.35
CA ARG A 141 13.02 17.44 12.38
C ARG A 141 13.59 16.95 11.05
N ARG A 142 13.18 15.78 10.60
CA ARG A 142 13.66 15.12 9.39
C ARG A 142 12.56 14.26 8.77
N ALA A 143 12.36 14.40 7.46
CA ALA A 143 11.42 13.57 6.70
C ALA A 143 11.84 12.09 6.75
N ILE A 144 10.88 11.20 7.07
CA ILE A 144 11.07 9.75 7.11
C ILE A 144 9.93 8.99 6.38
N MET A 145 8.88 9.66 5.96
CA MET A 145 7.67 9.02 5.43
C MET A 145 7.99 8.11 4.23
N SER A 146 8.77 8.58 3.25
CA SER A 146 9.16 7.76 2.09
C SER A 146 9.88 6.48 2.50
N SER A 147 10.79 6.57 3.48
CA SER A 147 11.49 5.38 3.99
C SER A 147 10.57 4.43 4.76
N CYS A 148 9.55 4.94 5.48
CA CYS A 148 8.53 4.11 6.11
C CYS A 148 7.75 3.31 5.06
N HIS A 149 7.29 3.95 3.99
CA HIS A 149 6.62 3.26 2.88
C HIS A 149 7.56 2.28 2.12
N ALA A 150 8.86 2.56 2.06
CA ALA A 150 9.83 1.60 1.54
C ALA A 150 9.92 0.34 2.42
N PHE A 151 9.85 0.46 3.76
CA PHE A 151 9.75 -0.68 4.67
C PHE A 151 8.43 -1.45 4.48
N TRP A 152 7.33 -0.76 4.20
CA TRP A 152 6.09 -1.41 3.83
C TRP A 152 6.25 -2.27 2.56
N SER A 153 6.83 -1.71 1.50
CA SER A 153 7.09 -2.43 0.25
C SER A 153 8.06 -3.60 0.43
N LEU A 154 9.08 -3.45 1.29
CA LEU A 154 9.98 -4.55 1.67
C LEU A 154 9.24 -5.66 2.41
N GLY A 155 8.34 -5.31 3.34
CA GLY A 155 7.46 -6.27 4.01
C GLY A 155 6.57 -7.00 3.01
N ALA A 156 5.95 -6.28 2.08
CA ALA A 156 5.11 -6.86 1.03
C ALA A 156 5.89 -7.84 0.15
N PHE A 157 7.13 -7.50 -0.21
CA PHE A 157 8.04 -8.43 -0.90
C PHE A 157 8.29 -9.71 -0.09
N ILE A 158 8.65 -9.57 1.19
CA ILE A 158 8.92 -10.71 2.07
C ILE A 158 7.66 -11.58 2.19
N GLY A 159 6.51 -11.00 2.50
CA GLY A 159 5.26 -11.75 2.67
C GLY A 159 4.83 -12.48 1.40
N ALA A 160 4.92 -11.82 0.25
CA ALA A 160 4.53 -12.39 -1.03
C ALA A 160 5.45 -13.54 -1.48
N THR A 161 6.76 -13.36 -1.37
CA THR A 161 7.72 -14.35 -1.85
C THR A 161 7.86 -15.55 -0.92
N THR A 162 7.76 -15.35 0.41
CA THR A 162 7.87 -16.45 1.38
C THR A 162 6.54 -17.18 1.59
N GLY A 163 5.41 -16.49 1.40
CA GLY A 163 4.08 -16.99 1.73
C GLY A 163 3.73 -18.30 1.02
N GLY A 164 4.02 -18.41 -0.28
CA GLY A 164 3.77 -19.62 -1.05
C GLY A 164 4.57 -20.83 -0.53
N PHE A 165 5.88 -20.68 -0.31
CA PHE A 165 6.74 -21.72 0.23
C PHE A 165 6.31 -22.15 1.65
N LEU A 166 5.97 -21.19 2.49
CA LEU A 166 5.51 -21.49 3.85
C LEU A 166 4.16 -22.19 3.86
N MET A 167 3.25 -21.87 2.92
CA MET A 167 1.99 -22.61 2.79
C MET A 167 2.20 -24.02 2.24
N GLU A 168 3.12 -24.26 1.33
CA GLU A 168 3.49 -25.60 0.86
C GLU A 168 4.07 -26.45 2.00
N ALA A 169 4.90 -25.84 2.87
CA ALA A 169 5.57 -26.54 3.97
C ALA A 169 4.69 -26.77 5.20
N LEU A 170 3.87 -25.77 5.59
CA LEU A 170 3.14 -25.73 6.87
C LEU A 170 1.62 -25.80 6.69
N GLY A 171 1.14 -25.79 5.47
CA GLY A 171 -0.28 -25.61 5.15
C GLY A 171 -0.74 -24.15 5.36
N VAL A 172 -1.94 -23.85 4.87
CA VAL A 172 -2.52 -22.49 4.89
C VAL A 172 -2.68 -21.95 6.31
N THR A 173 -3.13 -22.79 7.24
CA THR A 173 -3.31 -22.43 8.66
C THR A 173 -1.98 -22.29 9.38
N GLY A 174 -1.03 -23.22 9.16
CA GLY A 174 0.32 -23.15 9.75
C GLY A 174 1.07 -21.89 9.36
N HIS A 175 0.98 -21.50 8.09
CA HIS A 175 1.49 -20.19 7.62
C HIS A 175 0.85 -19.01 8.36
N ALA A 176 -0.49 -18.99 8.54
CA ALA A 176 -1.17 -17.92 9.26
C ALA A 176 -0.76 -17.84 10.74
N VAL A 177 -0.60 -18.99 11.41
CA VAL A 177 -0.08 -19.06 12.79
C VAL A 177 1.32 -18.49 12.87
N LEU A 178 2.23 -18.87 11.94
CA LEU A 178 3.60 -18.37 11.90
C LEU A 178 3.63 -16.84 11.72
N LEU A 179 2.82 -16.31 10.79
CA LEU A 179 2.72 -14.85 10.59
C LEU A 179 2.20 -14.14 11.84
N THR A 180 1.17 -14.68 12.48
CA THR A 180 0.61 -14.09 13.71
C THR A 180 1.66 -14.09 14.83
N VAL A 181 2.39 -15.19 15.04
CA VAL A 181 3.43 -15.29 16.06
C VAL A 181 4.61 -14.36 15.76
N ALA A 182 5.09 -14.35 14.51
CA ALA A 182 6.17 -13.46 14.08
C ALA A 182 5.77 -11.98 14.20
N GLY A 183 4.54 -11.65 13.80
CA GLY A 183 3.99 -10.30 13.94
C GLY A 183 3.83 -9.88 15.40
N ALA A 184 3.37 -10.78 16.27
CA ALA A 184 3.27 -10.54 17.72
C ALA A 184 4.67 -10.31 18.34
N ALA A 185 5.66 -11.12 17.98
CA ALA A 185 7.03 -10.95 18.42
C ALA A 185 7.60 -9.58 17.98
N MET A 186 7.38 -9.21 16.72
CA MET A 186 7.77 -7.89 16.21
C MET A 186 7.06 -6.76 16.96
N LEU A 187 5.75 -6.89 17.20
CA LEU A 187 4.99 -5.89 17.98
C LEU A 187 5.57 -5.74 19.38
N VAL A 188 5.89 -6.83 20.08
CA VAL A 188 6.51 -6.81 21.43
C VAL A 188 7.86 -6.08 21.38
N LEU A 189 8.69 -6.33 20.36
CA LEU A 189 9.99 -5.67 20.20
C LEU A 189 9.87 -4.16 19.97
N VAL A 190 8.88 -3.71 19.18
CA VAL A 190 8.71 -2.29 18.88
C VAL A 190 7.87 -1.56 19.94
N TRP A 191 7.04 -2.26 20.70
CA TRP A 191 6.06 -1.71 21.65
C TRP A 191 6.59 -0.62 22.56
N PRO A 192 7.74 -0.81 23.29
CA PRO A 192 8.28 0.21 24.19
C PRO A 192 8.90 1.40 23.47
N ARG A 193 9.13 1.28 22.15
CA ARG A 193 9.81 2.27 21.34
C ARG A 193 8.87 3.08 20.45
N ILE A 194 7.58 2.74 20.40
CA ILE A 194 6.56 3.53 19.68
C ILE A 194 6.46 4.88 20.37
N LEU A 195 6.64 5.96 19.59
CA LEU A 195 6.62 7.32 20.12
C LEU A 195 5.29 7.63 20.79
N HIS A 196 5.35 8.08 22.04
CA HIS A 196 4.19 8.47 22.82
C HIS A 196 3.75 9.86 22.40
N ASP A 197 2.49 10.01 22.07
CA ASP A 197 1.86 11.27 21.70
C ASP A 197 0.62 11.56 22.56
N ALA A 198 0.31 12.85 22.71
CA ALA A 198 -0.93 13.27 23.34
C ALA A 198 -2.11 13.18 22.35
N PRO A 199 -3.34 13.01 22.83
CA PRO A 199 -4.52 13.14 21.99
C PRO A 199 -4.52 14.47 21.24
N HIS A 200 -4.82 14.42 19.94
CA HIS A 200 -4.96 15.61 19.12
C HIS A 200 -6.45 15.95 19.05
N PRO A 201 -6.93 17.01 19.72
CA PRO A 201 -8.29 17.47 19.51
C PRO A 201 -8.47 17.75 18.02
N SER A 202 -9.53 17.22 17.44
CA SER A 202 -9.86 17.50 16.05
C SER A 202 -9.94 19.03 15.88
N GLU A 203 -8.97 19.63 15.20
CA GLU A 203 -9.16 20.98 14.68
C GLU A 203 -10.48 20.96 13.91
N GLU A 204 -11.36 21.90 14.21
CA GLU A 204 -12.66 22.03 13.52
C GLU A 204 -12.45 21.84 12.03
N ARG A 205 -13.02 20.75 11.50
CA ARG A 205 -13.06 20.52 10.05
C ARG A 205 -13.77 21.74 9.46
N ARG A 206 -13.01 22.76 9.04
CA ARG A 206 -13.53 23.78 8.15
C ARG A 206 -14.24 23.04 7.05
N LYS A 207 -15.54 23.28 6.87
CA LYS A 207 -16.36 22.69 5.80
C LYS A 207 -15.70 23.04 4.47
N ALA A 208 -14.78 22.18 4.04
CA ALA A 208 -14.08 22.33 2.77
C ALA A 208 -15.12 22.12 1.67
N ARG A 209 -15.42 23.16 0.91
CA ARG A 209 -16.27 23.02 -0.29
C ARG A 209 -15.50 22.20 -1.33
N LEU A 210 -16.17 21.22 -1.95
CA LEU A 210 -15.60 20.48 -3.07
C LEU A 210 -15.17 21.46 -4.17
N PRO A 211 -13.99 21.27 -4.78
CA PRO A 211 -13.53 22.12 -5.85
C PRO A 211 -14.42 21.95 -7.10
N LEU A 212 -14.91 23.04 -7.63
CA LEU A 212 -15.74 23.03 -8.84
C LEU A 212 -14.92 23.03 -10.14
N THR A 213 -13.63 23.30 -10.06
CA THR A 213 -12.73 23.29 -11.22
C THR A 213 -12.23 21.90 -11.54
N PRO A 214 -11.96 21.55 -12.81
CA PRO A 214 -11.61 20.19 -13.20
C PRO A 214 -10.22 19.73 -12.74
N LEU A 215 -9.28 20.63 -12.48
CA LEU A 215 -7.88 20.28 -12.28
C LEU A 215 -7.62 19.33 -11.09
N PRO A 216 -8.19 19.51 -9.87
CA PRO A 216 -8.04 18.53 -8.79
C PRO A 216 -8.57 17.13 -9.15
N TRP A 217 -9.66 17.09 -9.92
CA TRP A 217 -10.27 15.84 -10.37
C TRP A 217 -9.43 15.11 -11.43
N LEU A 218 -8.78 15.85 -12.35
CA LEU A 218 -7.86 15.27 -13.33
C LEU A 218 -6.63 14.67 -12.65
N ILE A 219 -6.08 15.35 -11.63
CA ILE A 219 -4.98 14.79 -10.84
C ILE A 219 -5.47 13.58 -10.01
N GLY A 220 -6.69 13.64 -9.49
CA GLY A 220 -7.32 12.50 -8.83
C GLY A 220 -7.51 11.30 -9.78
N LEU A 221 -7.89 11.55 -11.03
CA LEU A 221 -7.97 10.53 -12.07
C LEU A 221 -6.61 9.91 -12.40
N MET A 222 -5.55 10.73 -12.42
CA MET A 222 -4.18 10.21 -12.55
C MET A 222 -3.84 9.26 -11.39
N ALA A 223 -4.15 9.65 -10.14
CA ALA A 223 -3.91 8.81 -8.98
C ALA A 223 -4.71 7.50 -9.06
N LEU A 224 -5.99 7.57 -9.40
CA LEU A 224 -6.85 6.39 -9.61
C LEU A 224 -6.24 5.43 -10.63
N PHE A 225 -5.83 5.94 -11.80
CA PHE A 225 -5.30 5.12 -12.88
C PHE A 225 -3.87 4.61 -12.63
N CYS A 226 -3.16 5.16 -11.64
CA CYS A 226 -1.92 4.58 -11.13
C CYS A 226 -2.20 3.45 -10.12
N MET A 227 -3.19 3.62 -9.23
CA MET A 227 -3.47 2.68 -8.14
C MET A 227 -4.22 1.43 -8.61
N VAL A 228 -5.09 1.52 -9.63
CA VAL A 228 -5.83 0.37 -10.15
C VAL A 228 -4.91 -0.74 -10.67
N PRO A 229 -3.91 -0.48 -11.53
CA PRO A 229 -2.99 -1.54 -11.98
C PRO A 229 -2.09 -2.09 -10.85
N GLU A 230 -1.70 -1.27 -9.87
CA GLU A 230 -0.97 -1.71 -8.67
C GLU A 230 -1.80 -2.73 -7.89
N GLY A 231 -3.07 -2.40 -7.61
CA GLY A 231 -4.02 -3.30 -6.94
C GLY A 231 -4.28 -4.58 -7.76
N ALA A 232 -4.37 -4.47 -9.08
CA ALA A 232 -4.58 -5.63 -9.94
C ALA A 232 -3.45 -6.66 -9.85
N ILE A 233 -2.19 -6.23 -9.72
CA ILE A 233 -1.05 -7.14 -9.54
C ILE A 233 -1.12 -7.81 -8.17
N LEU A 234 -1.48 -7.08 -7.11
CA LEU A 234 -1.65 -7.62 -5.76
C LEU A 234 -2.76 -8.68 -5.71
N ASP A 235 -3.93 -8.35 -6.25
CA ASP A 235 -5.15 -9.14 -6.09
C ASP A 235 -5.20 -10.33 -7.06
N TRP A 236 -4.70 -10.16 -8.27
CA TRP A 236 -4.90 -11.10 -9.38
C TRP A 236 -3.60 -11.72 -9.93
N GLY A 237 -2.44 -11.12 -9.61
CA GLY A 237 -1.16 -11.60 -10.15
C GLY A 237 -0.85 -13.04 -9.79
N ALA A 238 -1.10 -13.47 -8.54
CA ALA A 238 -0.88 -14.85 -8.12
C ALA A 238 -1.85 -15.83 -8.81
N LEU A 239 -3.11 -15.43 -8.99
CA LEU A 239 -4.13 -16.22 -9.67
C LEU A 239 -3.79 -16.38 -11.16
N TYR A 240 -3.39 -15.30 -11.82
CA TYR A 240 -2.90 -15.31 -13.20
C TYR A 240 -1.73 -16.29 -13.38
N MET A 241 -0.72 -16.20 -12.52
CA MET A 241 0.44 -17.09 -12.60
C MET A 241 0.07 -18.56 -12.41
N ARG A 242 -0.88 -18.87 -11.51
CA ARG A 242 -1.31 -20.26 -11.28
C ARG A 242 -2.20 -20.79 -12.40
N ASN A 243 -3.25 -20.06 -12.74
CA ASN A 243 -4.33 -20.58 -13.60
C ASN A 243 -3.96 -20.56 -15.08
N GLU A 244 -3.20 -19.55 -15.51
CA GLU A 244 -2.90 -19.35 -16.93
C GLU A 244 -1.45 -19.68 -17.28
N LEU A 245 -0.49 -19.52 -16.35
CA LEU A 245 0.93 -19.78 -16.59
C LEU A 245 1.45 -21.05 -15.89
N GLY A 246 0.59 -21.80 -15.21
CA GLY A 246 0.94 -23.09 -14.60
C GLY A 246 1.96 -23.00 -13.46
N ALA A 247 2.09 -21.86 -12.79
CA ALA A 247 3.03 -21.68 -11.70
C ALA A 247 2.62 -22.50 -10.44
N SER A 248 3.63 -22.98 -9.68
CA SER A 248 3.40 -23.56 -8.37
C SER A 248 2.86 -22.50 -7.38
N LEU A 249 2.34 -22.94 -6.24
CA LEU A 249 1.92 -22.03 -5.17
C LEU A 249 3.09 -21.16 -4.70
N ALA A 250 4.26 -21.75 -4.52
CA ALA A 250 5.48 -21.03 -4.15
C ALA A 250 5.84 -19.93 -5.16
N LEU A 251 5.76 -20.23 -6.46
CA LEU A 251 6.14 -19.28 -7.51
C LEU A 251 5.09 -18.19 -7.70
N SER A 252 3.81 -18.47 -7.42
CA SER A 252 2.72 -17.51 -7.67
C SER A 252 2.84 -16.21 -6.89
N GLY A 253 3.35 -16.26 -5.66
CA GLY A 253 3.59 -15.07 -4.84
C GLY A 253 4.63 -14.11 -5.40
N PHE A 254 5.50 -14.58 -6.28
CA PHE A 254 6.52 -13.75 -6.91
C PHE A 254 5.96 -12.75 -7.92
N ALA A 255 4.71 -12.88 -8.37
CA ALA A 255 4.04 -11.84 -9.16
C ALA A 255 4.09 -10.49 -8.41
N PHE A 256 3.48 -10.46 -7.24
CA PHE A 256 3.48 -9.26 -6.39
C PHE A 256 4.82 -9.04 -5.69
N GLY A 257 5.57 -10.11 -5.39
CA GLY A 257 6.89 -10.02 -4.76
C GLY A 257 7.91 -9.25 -5.60
N THR A 258 8.10 -9.61 -6.87
CA THR A 258 9.06 -8.92 -7.76
C THR A 258 8.65 -7.48 -8.04
N PHE A 259 7.35 -7.22 -8.20
CA PHE A 259 6.76 -5.89 -8.29
C PHE A 259 7.10 -5.04 -7.05
N SER A 260 6.82 -5.56 -5.85
CA SER A 260 7.03 -4.85 -4.59
C SER A 260 8.50 -4.58 -4.29
N LEU A 261 9.39 -5.53 -4.63
CA LEU A 261 10.83 -5.36 -4.46
C LEU A 261 11.37 -4.20 -5.30
N THR A 262 11.05 -4.21 -6.60
CA THR A 262 11.53 -3.15 -7.50
C THR A 262 10.91 -1.80 -7.18
N MET A 263 9.65 -1.79 -6.75
CA MET A 263 8.99 -0.58 -6.24
C MET A 263 9.68 -0.05 -4.98
N ALA A 264 10.05 -0.92 -4.02
CA ALA A 264 10.78 -0.50 -2.83
C ALA A 264 12.13 0.14 -3.17
N VAL A 265 12.92 -0.51 -4.03
CA VAL A 265 14.22 0.00 -4.49
C VAL A 265 14.07 1.38 -5.16
N MET A 266 13.09 1.51 -6.05
CA MET A 266 12.87 2.76 -6.77
C MET A 266 12.28 3.87 -5.90
N ARG A 267 11.51 3.55 -4.87
CA ARG A 267 11.05 4.55 -3.89
C ARG A 267 12.20 5.16 -3.08
N PHE A 268 13.25 4.39 -2.78
CA PHE A 268 14.47 4.95 -2.16
C PHE A 268 15.26 5.86 -3.11
N ALA A 269 15.24 5.58 -4.41
CA ALA A 269 15.93 6.39 -5.43
C ALA A 269 15.08 7.55 -5.97
N GLY A 270 13.76 7.52 -5.76
CA GLY A 270 12.76 8.33 -6.45
C GLY A 270 12.94 9.83 -6.27
N ASP A 271 13.20 10.27 -5.03
CA ASP A 271 13.43 11.69 -4.75
C ASP A 271 14.63 12.23 -5.53
N HIS A 272 15.73 11.46 -5.57
CA HIS A 272 16.92 11.84 -6.32
C HIS A 272 16.70 11.91 -7.85
N VAL A 273 15.92 10.97 -8.40
CA VAL A 273 15.54 10.97 -9.81
C VAL A 273 14.67 12.19 -10.13
N ARG A 274 13.69 12.48 -9.25
CA ARG A 274 12.79 13.62 -9.41
C ARG A 274 13.53 14.94 -9.28
N ASP A 275 14.47 15.09 -8.35
CA ASP A 275 15.28 16.30 -8.19
C ASP A 275 16.11 16.61 -9.44
N ARG A 276 16.58 15.56 -10.14
CA ARG A 276 17.37 15.75 -11.37
C ARG A 276 16.55 15.98 -12.63
N LEU A 277 15.42 15.29 -12.78
CA LEU A 277 14.63 15.28 -14.03
C LEU A 277 13.39 16.18 -13.97
N GLY A 278 12.95 16.56 -12.77
CA GLY A 278 11.66 17.19 -12.53
C GLY A 278 10.50 16.18 -12.55
N ALA A 279 9.37 16.56 -11.96
CA ALA A 279 8.22 15.67 -11.76
C ALA A 279 7.59 15.20 -13.10
N VAL A 280 7.45 16.07 -14.09
CA VAL A 280 6.82 15.73 -15.38
C VAL A 280 7.62 14.66 -16.14
N LYS A 281 8.94 14.84 -16.27
CA LYS A 281 9.79 13.87 -16.98
C LYS A 281 9.87 12.56 -16.21
N THR A 282 10.00 12.60 -14.89
CA THR A 282 10.00 11.42 -14.03
C THR A 282 8.70 10.65 -14.18
N LEU A 283 7.54 11.31 -14.10
CA LEU A 283 6.24 10.67 -14.29
C LEU A 283 6.12 10.01 -15.67
N ARG A 284 6.53 10.69 -16.75
CA ARG A 284 6.49 10.13 -18.11
C ARG A 284 7.35 8.88 -18.26
N LEU A 285 8.59 8.92 -17.78
CA LEU A 285 9.49 7.74 -17.81
C LEU A 285 8.91 6.59 -17.01
N CYS A 286 8.45 6.86 -15.79
CA CYS A 286 7.78 5.89 -14.93
C CYS A 286 6.55 5.28 -15.62
N THR A 287 5.71 6.10 -16.24
CA THR A 287 4.51 5.63 -16.93
C THR A 287 4.85 4.73 -18.12
N VAL A 288 5.86 5.09 -18.93
CA VAL A 288 6.31 4.25 -20.06
C VAL A 288 6.84 2.90 -19.56
N MET A 289 7.64 2.89 -18.49
CA MET A 289 8.14 1.64 -17.90
C MET A 289 6.99 0.78 -17.35
N ALA A 290 5.97 1.38 -16.73
CA ALA A 290 4.80 0.69 -16.25
C ALA A 290 3.98 0.06 -17.41
N ILE A 291 3.79 0.79 -18.51
CA ILE A 291 3.14 0.29 -19.74
C ILE A 291 3.90 -0.93 -20.27
N LEU A 292 5.20 -0.80 -20.50
CA LEU A 292 6.02 -1.88 -21.03
C LEU A 292 6.02 -3.11 -20.11
N GLY A 293 6.17 -2.88 -18.80
CA GLY A 293 6.14 -3.96 -17.81
C GLY A 293 4.81 -4.71 -17.80
N MET A 294 3.68 -3.99 -17.85
CA MET A 294 2.36 -4.60 -17.85
C MET A 294 2.07 -5.36 -19.15
N VAL A 295 2.47 -4.82 -20.33
CA VAL A 295 2.34 -5.52 -21.61
C VAL A 295 3.18 -6.80 -21.60
N VAL A 296 4.43 -6.74 -21.14
CA VAL A 296 5.28 -7.95 -21.02
C VAL A 296 4.64 -8.97 -20.09
N ALA A 297 4.07 -8.55 -18.96
CA ALA A 297 3.40 -9.46 -18.04
C ALA A 297 2.15 -10.09 -18.67
N GLY A 298 1.28 -9.30 -19.32
CA GLY A 298 0.03 -9.79 -19.92
C GLY A 298 0.23 -10.68 -21.16
N THR A 299 1.34 -10.52 -21.89
CA THR A 299 1.69 -11.36 -23.04
C THR A 299 2.72 -12.45 -22.73
N ALA A 300 2.99 -12.69 -21.45
CA ALA A 300 4.04 -13.61 -21.01
C ALA A 300 3.73 -15.06 -21.41
N PRO A 301 4.69 -15.78 -22.03
CA PRO A 301 4.54 -17.18 -22.37
C PRO A 301 4.75 -18.12 -21.17
N ASN A 302 5.24 -17.62 -20.04
CA ASN A 302 5.49 -18.35 -18.82
C ASN A 302 5.61 -17.42 -17.60
N ALA A 303 5.58 -18.00 -16.41
CA ALA A 303 5.63 -17.28 -15.15
C ALA A 303 6.87 -16.39 -14.96
N TYR A 304 8.04 -16.79 -15.47
CA TYR A 304 9.29 -16.01 -15.31
C TYR A 304 9.26 -14.71 -16.11
N VAL A 305 8.71 -14.76 -17.33
CA VAL A 305 8.52 -13.55 -18.15
C VAL A 305 7.49 -12.63 -17.53
N ALA A 306 6.39 -13.19 -16.97
CA ALA A 306 5.40 -12.40 -16.22
C ALA A 306 6.04 -11.70 -15.01
N MET A 307 6.86 -12.40 -14.22
CA MET A 307 7.60 -11.84 -13.10
C MET A 307 8.51 -10.69 -13.52
N ALA A 308 9.25 -10.84 -14.65
CA ALA A 308 10.09 -9.77 -15.18
C ALA A 308 9.23 -8.54 -15.61
N GLY A 309 8.07 -8.79 -16.22
CA GLY A 309 7.10 -7.75 -16.56
C GLY A 309 6.59 -7.02 -15.31
N PHE A 310 6.18 -7.75 -14.27
CA PHE A 310 5.73 -7.16 -13.00
C PHE A 310 6.86 -6.40 -12.28
N ALA A 311 8.09 -6.90 -12.33
CA ALA A 311 9.25 -6.20 -11.80
C ALA A 311 9.48 -4.85 -12.51
N LEU A 312 9.41 -4.83 -13.86
CA LEU A 312 9.52 -3.59 -14.63
C LEU A 312 8.35 -2.63 -14.35
N CYS A 313 7.14 -3.17 -14.18
CA CYS A 313 5.97 -2.38 -13.78
C CYS A 313 6.16 -1.75 -12.40
N GLY A 314 6.75 -2.47 -11.43
CA GLY A 314 7.07 -1.96 -10.10
C GLY A 314 8.05 -0.78 -10.13
N VAL A 315 9.08 -0.84 -10.99
CA VAL A 315 9.95 0.31 -11.25
C VAL A 315 9.13 1.50 -11.75
N GLY A 316 8.22 1.26 -12.70
CA GLY A 316 7.39 2.30 -13.30
C GLY A 316 6.43 2.94 -12.29
N ILE A 317 5.62 2.15 -11.58
CA ILE A 317 4.56 2.67 -10.68
C ILE A 317 5.14 3.39 -9.44
N SER A 318 6.34 3.06 -9.02
CA SER A 318 6.95 3.46 -7.75
C SER A 318 6.76 4.94 -7.36
N ASN A 319 6.91 5.85 -8.32
CA ASN A 319 6.87 7.30 -8.10
C ASN A 319 5.61 7.98 -8.66
N MET A 320 4.73 7.25 -9.36
CA MET A 320 3.59 7.84 -10.04
C MET A 320 2.56 8.41 -9.06
N VAL A 321 2.15 7.64 -8.05
CA VAL A 321 1.20 8.06 -7.00
C VAL A 321 1.79 9.18 -6.13
N PRO A 322 3.04 9.08 -5.61
CA PRO A 322 3.67 10.18 -4.89
C PRO A 322 3.71 11.50 -5.66
N ILE A 323 4.01 11.46 -6.96
CA ILE A 323 4.03 12.66 -7.82
C ILE A 323 2.61 13.22 -7.98
N ALA A 324 1.60 12.38 -8.21
CA ALA A 324 0.21 12.83 -8.34
C ALA A 324 -0.29 13.48 -7.03
N PHE A 325 -0.02 12.88 -5.88
CA PHE A 325 -0.41 13.44 -4.57
C PHE A 325 0.35 14.72 -4.25
N SER A 326 1.64 14.80 -4.58
CA SER A 326 2.43 16.02 -4.43
C SER A 326 1.88 17.15 -5.33
N ALA A 327 1.51 16.83 -6.58
CA ALA A 327 0.89 17.80 -7.48
C ALA A 327 -0.45 18.30 -6.93
N ALA A 328 -1.31 17.41 -6.42
CA ALA A 328 -2.58 17.79 -5.79
C ALA A 328 -2.37 18.67 -4.55
N GLY A 329 -1.41 18.30 -3.69
CA GLY A 329 -1.13 19.04 -2.46
C GLY A 329 -0.60 20.46 -2.67
N ASN A 330 0.06 20.69 -3.80
CA ASN A 330 0.69 21.98 -4.14
C ASN A 330 -0.12 22.83 -5.14
N LEU A 331 -1.37 22.44 -5.45
CA LEU A 331 -2.21 23.21 -6.36
C LEU A 331 -2.49 24.61 -5.83
N PRO A 332 -2.17 25.67 -6.61
CA PRO A 332 -2.48 27.03 -6.20
C PRO A 332 -3.99 27.31 -6.25
N GLY A 333 -4.46 28.21 -5.38
CA GLY A 333 -5.85 28.68 -5.38
C GLY A 333 -6.84 27.79 -4.60
N TYR A 334 -6.37 26.72 -3.94
CA TYR A 334 -7.17 25.87 -3.09
C TYR A 334 -6.78 25.97 -1.61
N ALA A 335 -7.74 25.78 -0.71
CA ALA A 335 -7.42 25.63 0.69
C ALA A 335 -6.53 24.38 0.89
N GLN A 336 -5.58 24.48 1.82
CA GLN A 336 -4.62 23.40 2.08
C GLN A 336 -5.33 22.07 2.30
N GLY A 337 -4.92 21.03 1.55
CA GLY A 337 -5.45 19.68 1.67
C GLY A 337 -6.71 19.38 0.86
N VAL A 338 -7.46 20.37 0.33
CA VAL A 338 -8.72 20.10 -0.39
C VAL A 338 -8.46 19.32 -1.68
N ALA A 339 -7.54 19.78 -2.52
CA ALA A 339 -7.23 19.10 -3.76
C ALA A 339 -6.54 17.74 -3.51
N LEU A 340 -5.70 17.63 -2.48
CA LEU A 340 -5.12 16.36 -2.05
C LEU A 340 -6.20 15.38 -1.58
N SER A 341 -7.20 15.84 -0.82
CA SER A 341 -8.33 14.99 -0.40
C SER A 341 -9.09 14.43 -1.59
N VAL A 342 -9.35 15.24 -2.63
CA VAL A 342 -9.99 14.76 -3.86
C VAL A 342 -9.13 13.69 -4.53
N ALA A 343 -7.83 13.94 -4.70
CA ALA A 343 -6.92 12.99 -5.33
C ALA A 343 -6.82 11.67 -4.53
N THR A 344 -6.79 11.76 -3.19
CA THR A 344 -6.75 10.60 -2.30
C THR A 344 -8.04 9.78 -2.40
N VAL A 345 -9.21 10.42 -2.28
CA VAL A 345 -10.51 9.73 -2.37
C VAL A 345 -10.67 9.06 -3.73
N MET A 346 -10.33 9.75 -4.82
CA MET A 346 -10.39 9.15 -6.15
C MET A 346 -9.41 7.99 -6.32
N GLY A 347 -8.17 8.15 -5.86
CA GLY A 347 -7.18 7.09 -5.94
C GLY A 347 -7.63 5.81 -5.22
N TYR A 348 -8.05 5.95 -3.97
CA TYR A 348 -8.53 4.82 -3.16
C TYR A 348 -9.88 4.25 -3.60
N SER A 349 -10.72 5.01 -4.34
CA SER A 349 -11.95 4.46 -4.91
C SER A 349 -11.67 3.32 -5.90
N GLY A 350 -10.50 3.33 -6.55
CA GLY A 350 -10.03 2.24 -7.40
C GLY A 350 -9.93 0.91 -6.67
N SER A 351 -9.37 0.90 -5.47
CA SER A 351 -9.24 -0.31 -4.66
C SER A 351 -10.59 -0.89 -4.21
N LEU A 352 -11.67 -0.08 -4.25
CA LEU A 352 -13.02 -0.53 -3.94
C LEU A 352 -13.69 -1.22 -5.12
N PHE A 353 -13.65 -0.58 -6.30
CA PHE A 353 -14.44 -1.04 -7.45
C PHE A 353 -13.65 -1.90 -8.44
N ALA A 354 -12.35 -1.61 -8.62
CA ALA A 354 -11.54 -2.28 -9.63
C ALA A 354 -11.46 -3.81 -9.45
N PRO A 355 -11.34 -4.38 -8.24
CA PRO A 355 -11.27 -5.84 -8.09
C PRO A 355 -12.51 -6.55 -8.63
N SER A 356 -13.72 -6.03 -8.34
CA SER A 356 -14.97 -6.62 -8.84
C SER A 356 -15.10 -6.51 -10.36
N VAL A 357 -14.74 -5.36 -10.93
CA VAL A 357 -14.79 -5.13 -12.37
C VAL A 357 -13.76 -6.03 -13.08
N ILE A 358 -12.54 -6.10 -12.57
CA ILE A 358 -11.48 -6.94 -13.12
C ILE A 358 -11.86 -8.41 -13.03
N GLY A 359 -12.35 -8.89 -11.88
CA GLY A 359 -12.77 -10.27 -11.69
C GLY A 359 -13.89 -10.67 -12.65
N PHE A 360 -14.92 -9.80 -12.79
CA PHE A 360 -16.04 -10.05 -13.73
C PHE A 360 -15.57 -10.11 -15.19
N ILE A 361 -14.68 -9.20 -15.62
CA ILE A 361 -14.15 -9.21 -16.98
C ILE A 361 -13.23 -10.43 -17.19
N ALA A 362 -12.40 -10.78 -16.18
CA ALA A 362 -11.47 -11.89 -16.26
C ALA A 362 -12.15 -13.25 -16.47
N GLU A 363 -13.36 -13.45 -15.91
CA GLU A 363 -14.18 -14.67 -16.19
C GLU A 363 -14.44 -14.88 -17.69
N HIS A 364 -14.48 -13.80 -18.49
CA HIS A 364 -14.82 -13.86 -19.89
C HIS A 364 -13.60 -13.84 -20.82
N VAL A 365 -12.53 -13.15 -20.42
CA VAL A 365 -11.37 -12.91 -21.31
C VAL A 365 -10.04 -13.39 -20.73
N GLY A 366 -10.00 -13.81 -19.48
CA GLY A 366 -8.78 -14.24 -18.77
C GLY A 366 -7.93 -13.07 -18.26
N PHE A 367 -6.99 -13.39 -17.34
CA PHE A 367 -6.10 -12.39 -16.73
C PHE A 367 -5.01 -11.88 -17.65
N ALA A 368 -4.51 -12.72 -18.60
CA ALA A 368 -3.57 -12.29 -19.62
C ALA A 368 -4.09 -11.08 -20.41
N MET A 369 -5.37 -11.14 -20.84
CA MET A 369 -6.01 -10.03 -21.53
C MET A 369 -6.17 -8.81 -20.62
N ILE A 370 -6.55 -9.01 -19.34
CA ILE A 370 -6.67 -7.92 -18.36
C ILE A 370 -5.34 -7.18 -18.22
N PHE A 371 -4.23 -7.89 -17.95
CA PHE A 371 -2.90 -7.26 -17.81
C PHE A 371 -2.41 -6.61 -19.11
N THR A 372 -2.83 -7.10 -20.27
CA THR A 372 -2.54 -6.48 -21.56
C THR A 372 -3.35 -5.19 -21.80
N LEU A 373 -4.57 -5.08 -21.27
CA LEU A 373 -5.45 -3.92 -21.46
C LEU A 373 -5.27 -2.83 -20.40
N LEU A 374 -4.87 -3.17 -19.17
CA LEU A 374 -4.63 -2.21 -18.09
C LEU A 374 -3.69 -1.04 -18.47
N PRO A 375 -2.67 -1.21 -19.35
CA PRO A 375 -1.86 -0.10 -19.85
C PRO A 375 -2.63 1.06 -20.47
N VAL A 376 -3.87 0.85 -20.91
CA VAL A 376 -4.73 1.94 -21.43
C VAL A 376 -4.95 3.02 -20.36
N LEU A 377 -5.03 2.64 -19.08
CA LEU A 377 -5.13 3.58 -17.97
C LEU A 377 -3.86 4.44 -17.86
N PHE A 378 -2.70 3.83 -18.05
CA PHE A 378 -1.42 4.55 -18.05
C PHE A 378 -1.25 5.50 -19.25
N ILE A 379 -1.87 5.21 -20.41
CA ILE A 379 -1.89 6.13 -21.55
C ILE A 379 -2.62 7.43 -21.16
N VAL A 380 -3.71 7.33 -20.40
CA VAL A 380 -4.41 8.52 -19.89
C VAL A 380 -3.52 9.28 -18.88
N VAL A 381 -2.81 8.58 -17.98
CA VAL A 381 -1.83 9.23 -17.09
C VAL A 381 -0.75 9.94 -17.88
N LEU A 382 -0.24 9.34 -18.96
CA LEU A 382 0.78 9.95 -19.83
C LEU A 382 0.24 11.22 -20.49
N ALA A 383 -0.99 11.21 -20.99
CA ALA A 383 -1.65 12.38 -21.58
C ALA A 383 -1.84 13.51 -20.55
N LEU A 384 -2.17 13.17 -19.31
CA LEU A 384 -2.36 14.15 -18.22
C LEU A 384 -1.06 14.54 -17.50
N SER A 385 0.07 13.93 -17.87
CA SER A 385 1.35 14.05 -17.15
C SER A 385 1.87 15.49 -16.99
N HIS A 386 1.46 16.41 -17.88
CA HIS A 386 1.83 17.81 -17.78
C HIS A 386 1.34 18.49 -16.49
N HIS A 387 0.25 18.00 -15.88
CA HIS A 387 -0.25 18.51 -14.59
C HIS A 387 0.68 18.16 -13.41
N ALA A 388 1.62 17.22 -13.59
CA ALA A 388 2.63 16.91 -12.59
C ALA A 388 3.62 18.08 -12.33
N VAL A 389 3.62 19.13 -13.16
CA VAL A 389 4.42 20.34 -12.94
C VAL A 389 4.14 20.99 -11.57
N HIS A 390 2.94 20.83 -11.04
CA HIS A 390 2.58 21.31 -9.70
C HIS A 390 3.23 20.52 -8.55
N ALA A 391 3.82 19.37 -8.86
CA ALA A 391 4.57 18.61 -7.86
C ALA A 391 5.96 19.21 -7.61
N ASP A 392 6.55 19.92 -8.58
CA ASP A 392 7.83 20.59 -8.41
C ASP A 392 7.64 21.84 -7.54
N VAL A 393 8.27 21.86 -6.37
CA VAL A 393 8.29 23.02 -5.47
C VAL A 393 9.15 24.08 -6.16
N ARG A 394 8.51 25.08 -6.76
CA ARG A 394 9.24 26.29 -7.14
C ARG A 394 9.54 27.05 -5.85
N GLU A 395 10.80 27.16 -5.47
CA GLU A 395 11.21 28.18 -4.52
C GLU A 395 10.67 29.52 -5.06
N ARG A 396 9.75 30.11 -4.32
CA ARG A 396 9.32 31.50 -4.60
C ARG A 396 10.46 32.38 -4.13
N HIS A 397 11.33 32.76 -5.05
CA HIS A 397 12.23 33.90 -4.87
C HIS A 397 11.46 35.22 -4.89
#